data_572a96ee508782a09d4d2ffcec955120
#
_entry.id   572a96ee508782a09d4d2ffcec955120
#
_cell.length_a   1.000
_cell.length_b   1.000
_cell.length_c   1.000
_cell.angle_alpha   90.00
_cell.angle_beta   90.00
_cell.angle_gamma   90.00
#
_symmetry.space_group_name_H-M   'P 1'
#
loop_
_entity.id
_entity.type
_entity.pdbx_description
1 polymer ?
#
loop_
_entity_poly.entity_id
_entity_poly.type
_entity_poly.pdbx_seq_one_letter_code
_entity_poly.pdbx_strand_id
1 'polypeptide(L)'
;MQEQAKHLSKAEINKIATYISSTEQTSLLKCSRQLMESDLRPGSNWTSKGNGPLNKRYQKNTNINSSNIKNLKLKWSFRLKGWDARSQPIAIGNLILAATKDTLYALDSDTGCAFWTFKSPSAFRVSPAYDKEAGLFVFAVDQELITYKLDLLEGKLVWKTQLPRESDWNLSS
;
A
#
# COMPACT_ATOMS: atom_id res chain seq x y z
N MET A 1 5.37 0.48 24.39
CA MET A 1 4.61 1.71 24.07
C MET A 1 4.61 2.77 25.17
N GLN A 2 4.58 2.44 26.45
CA GLN A 2 4.61 3.45 27.53
C GLN A 2 5.92 4.24 27.63
N GLU A 3 7.04 3.68 27.24
CA GLU A 3 8.35 4.38 27.32
C GLU A 3 8.54 5.44 26.23
N GLN A 4 7.97 5.23 25.06
CA GLN A 4 8.11 6.17 23.93
C GLN A 4 7.26 7.44 24.09
N ALA A 5 6.24 7.42 24.94
CA ALA A 5 5.38 8.57 25.21
C ALA A 5 5.89 9.47 26.35
N LYS A 6 6.94 9.06 27.06
CA LYS A 6 7.48 9.82 28.23
C LYS A 6 8.03 11.21 27.89
N HIS A 7 8.31 11.45 26.61
CA HIS A 7 8.86 12.73 26.14
C HIS A 7 7.81 13.69 25.57
N LEU A 8 6.54 13.25 25.51
CA LEU A 8 5.45 14.08 25.01
C LEU A 8 4.78 14.85 26.15
N SER A 9 4.56 16.13 25.94
CA SER A 9 3.76 16.95 26.84
C SER A 9 2.29 16.47 26.82
N LYS A 10 1.55 16.77 27.89
CA LYS A 10 0.12 16.47 27.98
C LYS A 10 -0.69 17.08 26.83
N ALA A 11 -0.28 18.25 26.33
CA ALA A 11 -0.89 18.93 25.20
C ALA A 11 -0.64 18.18 23.87
N GLU A 12 0.55 17.62 23.67
CA GLU A 12 0.87 16.81 22.49
C GLU A 12 0.16 15.48 22.52
N ILE A 13 0.10 14.81 23.68
CA ILE A 13 -0.68 13.58 23.87
C ILE A 13 -2.16 13.83 23.55
N ASN A 14 -2.73 14.94 24.03
CA ASN A 14 -4.12 15.29 23.75
C ASN A 14 -4.34 15.60 22.25
N LYS A 15 -3.42 16.29 21.57
CA LYS A 15 -3.50 16.54 20.12
C LYS A 15 -3.46 15.22 19.34
N ILE A 16 -2.58 14.30 19.71
CA ILE A 16 -2.49 12.98 19.08
C ILE A 16 -3.76 12.17 19.37
N ALA A 17 -4.25 12.16 20.60
CA ALA A 17 -5.47 11.47 20.97
C ALA A 17 -6.70 12.03 20.22
N THR A 18 -6.81 13.36 20.12
CA THR A 18 -7.86 14.03 19.35
C THR A 18 -7.74 13.70 17.86
N TYR A 19 -6.54 13.69 17.29
CA TYR A 19 -6.31 13.30 15.90
C TYR A 19 -6.71 11.82 15.65
N ILE A 20 -6.35 10.92 16.55
CA ILE A 20 -6.72 9.50 16.46
C ILE A 20 -8.23 9.29 16.64
N SER A 21 -8.87 10.03 17.55
CA SER A 21 -10.30 9.92 17.85
C SER A 21 -11.18 10.67 16.85
N SER A 22 -10.73 11.78 16.29
CA SER A 22 -11.45 12.56 15.27
C SER A 22 -11.45 11.89 13.88
N THR A 23 -10.74 10.81 13.71
CA THR A 23 -10.87 9.93 12.55
C THR A 23 -12.11 9.03 12.67
N GLU A 24 -13.28 9.61 12.99
CA GLU A 24 -14.57 9.01 12.64
C GLU A 24 -14.54 8.69 11.15
N GLN A 25 -15.00 7.48 10.83
CA GLN A 25 -15.24 6.90 9.50
C GLN A 25 -15.23 7.95 8.38
N THR A 26 -14.08 8.47 8.02
CA THR A 26 -13.98 9.21 6.78
C THR A 26 -14.30 8.18 5.69
N SER A 27 -15.45 8.37 5.04
CA SER A 27 -15.78 7.66 3.82
C SER A 27 -14.55 7.67 2.94
N LEU A 28 -14.22 6.52 2.34
CA LEU A 28 -13.09 6.42 1.44
C LEU A 28 -13.13 7.60 0.45
N LEU A 29 -12.15 8.49 0.53
CA LEU A 29 -12.05 9.60 -0.39
C LEU A 29 -11.73 9.05 -1.77
N LYS A 30 -12.72 9.05 -2.66
CA LYS A 30 -12.54 8.65 -4.05
C LYS A 30 -11.93 9.79 -4.84
N CYS A 31 -11.01 9.46 -5.75
CA CYS A 31 -10.48 10.44 -6.69
C CYS A 31 -11.60 10.91 -7.64
N SER A 32 -11.60 12.19 -7.96
CA SER A 32 -12.54 12.80 -8.93
C SER A 32 -12.17 12.46 -10.38
N ARG A 33 -10.95 11.97 -10.62
CA ARG A 33 -10.43 11.55 -11.92
C ARG A 33 -10.13 10.06 -11.94
N GLN A 34 -10.02 9.50 -13.13
CA GLN A 34 -9.54 8.13 -13.34
C GLN A 34 -8.01 8.08 -13.33
N LEU A 35 -7.46 6.92 -12.96
CA LEU A 35 -6.06 6.61 -13.14
C LEU A 35 -5.77 6.39 -14.63
N MET A 36 -4.72 7.01 -15.12
CA MET A 36 -4.30 6.92 -16.53
C MET A 36 -2.90 6.33 -16.63
N GLU A 37 -2.55 5.75 -17.76
CA GLU A 37 -1.22 5.20 -18.01
C GLU A 37 -0.11 6.26 -17.84
N SER A 38 -0.40 7.52 -18.19
CA SER A 38 0.51 8.65 -17.99
C SER A 38 0.87 8.91 -16.51
N ASP A 39 0.04 8.45 -15.57
CA ASP A 39 0.33 8.53 -14.13
C ASP A 39 1.41 7.53 -13.70
N LEU A 40 1.61 6.46 -14.45
CA LEU A 40 2.58 5.40 -14.19
C LEU A 40 3.96 5.76 -14.76
N ARG A 41 4.40 7.01 -14.57
CA ARG A 41 5.63 7.53 -15.14
C ARG A 41 6.84 6.70 -14.75
N PRO A 42 7.83 6.56 -15.65
CA PRO A 42 9.11 6.00 -15.28
C PRO A 42 9.77 6.89 -14.20
N GLY A 43 10.21 6.30 -13.13
CA GLY A 43 10.80 7.02 -12.00
C GLY A 43 11.14 6.10 -10.85
N SER A 44 10.92 6.59 -9.65
CA SER A 44 11.22 5.89 -8.41
C SER A 44 10.14 4.85 -8.09
N ASN A 45 10.14 3.73 -8.81
CA ASN A 45 9.19 2.65 -8.56
C ASN A 45 9.67 1.72 -7.44
N TRP A 46 8.72 1.23 -6.67
CA TRP A 46 8.89 0.18 -5.66
C TRP A 46 7.88 -0.92 -5.95
N THR A 47 8.23 -1.85 -6.84
CA THR A 47 7.27 -2.73 -7.55
C THR A 47 6.89 -4.02 -6.83
N SER A 48 7.58 -4.33 -5.73
CA SER A 48 7.32 -5.53 -4.93
C SER A 48 7.86 -5.37 -3.51
N LYS A 49 7.59 -6.33 -2.63
CA LYS A 49 8.22 -6.39 -1.31
C LYS A 49 9.74 -6.31 -1.45
N GLY A 50 10.35 -5.37 -0.72
CA GLY A 50 11.81 -5.19 -0.74
C GLY A 50 12.39 -4.63 -2.03
N ASN A 51 11.58 -4.11 -2.94
CA ASN A 51 11.96 -3.46 -4.19
C ASN A 51 12.70 -4.40 -5.16
N GLY A 52 11.95 -5.31 -5.75
CA GLY A 52 12.39 -6.22 -6.79
C GLY A 52 12.92 -7.57 -6.26
N PRO A 53 13.27 -8.50 -7.16
CA PRO A 53 13.56 -9.88 -6.83
C PRO A 53 14.80 -10.08 -5.93
N LEU A 54 15.71 -9.11 -5.93
CA LEU A 54 16.90 -9.13 -5.09
C LEU A 54 16.68 -8.60 -3.67
N ASN A 55 15.46 -8.15 -3.34
CA ASN A 55 15.07 -7.65 -2.01
C ASN A 55 16.06 -6.63 -1.42
N LYS A 56 16.59 -5.73 -2.25
CA LYS A 56 17.66 -4.78 -1.87
C LYS A 56 17.18 -3.73 -0.86
N ARG A 57 15.88 -3.50 -0.73
CA ARG A 57 15.28 -2.50 0.16
C ARG A 57 15.87 -1.10 -0.02
N TYR A 58 16.34 -0.80 -1.21
CA TYR A 58 17.02 0.44 -1.54
C TYR A 58 16.41 1.07 -2.79
N GLN A 59 16.17 2.36 -2.73
CA GLN A 59 15.73 3.18 -3.84
C GLN A 59 16.85 4.13 -4.26
N LYS A 60 17.43 3.86 -5.43
CA LYS A 60 18.55 4.66 -5.97
C LYS A 60 18.13 6.08 -6.35
N ASN A 61 16.91 6.21 -6.88
CA ASN A 61 16.40 7.49 -7.41
C ASN A 61 15.56 8.20 -6.34
N THR A 62 16.16 8.57 -5.22
CA THR A 62 15.52 9.37 -4.19
C THR A 62 16.25 10.69 -4.00
N ASN A 63 15.50 11.76 -3.79
CA ASN A 63 16.03 13.07 -3.43
C ASN A 63 16.20 13.23 -1.92
N ILE A 64 15.82 12.22 -1.12
CA ILE A 64 15.95 12.26 0.34
C ILE A 64 17.37 11.89 0.72
N ASN A 65 18.01 12.74 1.54
CA ASN A 65 19.36 12.57 2.02
C ASN A 65 19.52 13.15 3.44
N SER A 66 20.69 13.00 4.05
CA SER A 66 20.96 13.44 5.42
C SER A 66 20.79 14.95 5.65
N SER A 67 20.93 15.76 4.60
CA SER A 67 20.79 17.21 4.72
C SER A 67 19.34 17.69 4.70
N ASN A 68 18.45 16.98 4.05
CA ASN A 68 17.04 17.38 3.84
C ASN A 68 16.00 16.54 4.58
N ILE A 69 16.39 15.39 5.16
CA ILE A 69 15.46 14.48 5.85
C ILE A 69 14.69 15.20 6.99
N LYS A 70 15.32 16.14 7.68
CA LYS A 70 14.66 16.95 8.72
C LYS A 70 13.56 17.89 8.22
N ASN A 71 13.51 18.13 6.92
CA ASN A 71 12.53 19.00 6.28
C ASN A 71 11.30 18.24 5.75
N LEU A 72 11.24 16.92 5.95
CA LEU A 72 10.08 16.12 5.58
C LEU A 72 8.85 16.61 6.34
N LYS A 73 7.73 16.72 5.60
CA LYS A 73 6.41 17.07 6.14
C LYS A 73 5.41 16.00 5.76
N LEU A 74 4.44 15.75 6.64
CA LEU A 74 3.31 14.88 6.33
C LEU A 74 2.52 15.52 5.17
N LYS A 75 2.39 14.79 4.07
CA LYS A 75 1.64 15.22 2.89
C LYS A 75 0.15 14.86 3.02
N TRP A 76 -0.13 13.62 3.36
CA TRP A 76 -1.46 13.09 3.64
C TRP A 76 -1.34 11.83 4.50
N SER A 77 -2.45 11.39 5.04
CA SER A 77 -2.55 10.10 5.74
C SER A 77 -3.78 9.36 5.26
N PHE A 78 -3.68 8.04 5.17
CA PHE A 78 -4.78 7.17 4.76
C PHE A 78 -4.98 6.07 5.81
N ARG A 79 -6.23 5.94 6.29
CA ARG A 79 -6.56 4.90 7.25
C ARG A 79 -6.94 3.62 6.53
N LEU A 80 -6.08 2.64 6.57
CA LEU A 80 -6.38 1.29 6.13
C LEU A 80 -7.37 0.63 7.11
N LYS A 81 -8.46 0.07 6.59
CA LYS A 81 -9.42 -0.67 7.41
C LYS A 81 -8.83 -2.03 7.80
N GLY A 82 -8.85 -2.33 9.11
CA GLY A 82 -8.27 -3.55 9.66
C GLY A 82 -6.85 -3.30 10.18
N TRP A 83 -6.44 -4.14 11.13
CA TRP A 83 -5.19 -3.95 11.88
C TRP A 83 -4.10 -4.97 11.52
N ASP A 84 -4.35 -5.86 10.56
CA ASP A 84 -3.39 -6.87 10.10
C ASP A 84 -2.71 -6.41 8.80
N ALA A 85 -1.90 -5.36 8.89
CA ALA A 85 -1.14 -4.82 7.77
C ALA A 85 0.25 -5.47 7.70
N ARG A 86 0.30 -6.74 7.29
CA ARG A 86 1.58 -7.43 7.03
C ARG A 86 2.10 -7.18 5.61
N SER A 87 1.25 -6.65 4.75
CA SER A 87 1.57 -6.28 3.38
C SER A 87 2.35 -4.98 3.32
N GLN A 88 3.48 -4.97 2.62
CA GLN A 88 4.21 -3.75 2.33
C GLN A 88 3.56 -3.05 1.13
N PRO A 89 3.30 -1.74 1.19
CA PRO A 89 2.85 -0.98 0.03
C PRO A 89 3.88 -1.02 -1.10
N ILE A 90 3.40 -0.93 -2.34
CA ILE A 90 4.25 -0.72 -3.52
C ILE A 90 3.88 0.60 -4.18
N ALA A 91 4.82 1.17 -4.93
CA ALA A 91 4.66 2.44 -5.62
C ALA A 91 5.06 2.33 -7.09
N ILE A 92 4.21 2.85 -7.98
CA ILE A 92 4.41 2.82 -9.43
C ILE A 92 4.03 4.20 -9.97
N GLY A 93 5.02 5.04 -10.27
CA GLY A 93 4.75 6.44 -10.62
C GLY A 93 3.95 7.15 -9.53
N ASN A 94 2.80 7.70 -9.89
CA ASN A 94 1.88 8.38 -8.97
C ASN A 94 0.88 7.44 -8.28
N LEU A 95 1.01 6.14 -8.43
CA LEU A 95 0.13 5.15 -7.84
C LEU A 95 0.80 4.48 -6.64
N ILE A 96 0.07 4.38 -5.52
CA ILE A 96 0.44 3.58 -4.36
C ILE A 96 -0.59 2.45 -4.22
N LEU A 97 -0.11 1.20 -4.22
CA LEU A 97 -0.94 0.03 -3.93
C LEU A 97 -0.67 -0.43 -2.50
N ALA A 98 -1.72 -0.47 -1.70
CA ALA A 98 -1.66 -0.92 -0.31
C ALA A 98 -2.74 -1.97 -0.06
N ALA A 99 -2.34 -3.13 0.44
CA ALA A 99 -3.27 -4.19 0.81
C ALA A 99 -3.35 -4.31 2.33
N THR A 100 -4.56 -4.50 2.81
CA THR A 100 -4.81 -4.76 4.23
C THR A 100 -6.04 -5.64 4.37
N LYS A 101 -6.01 -6.58 5.31
CA LYS A 101 -7.11 -7.52 5.49
C LYS A 101 -7.63 -8.02 4.13
N ASP A 102 -8.87 -7.72 3.78
CA ASP A 102 -9.55 -8.20 2.59
C ASP A 102 -9.57 -7.22 1.41
N THR A 103 -8.88 -6.08 1.54
CA THR A 103 -8.99 -5.00 0.55
C THR A 103 -7.63 -4.53 0.06
N LEU A 104 -7.47 -4.48 -1.26
CA LEU A 104 -6.38 -3.81 -1.97
C LEU A 104 -6.87 -2.42 -2.40
N TYR A 105 -6.08 -1.40 -2.08
CA TYR A 105 -6.35 0.00 -2.39
C TYR A 105 -5.36 0.51 -3.42
N ALA A 106 -5.85 1.22 -4.42
CA ALA A 106 -5.04 2.01 -5.35
C ALA A 106 -5.20 3.49 -5.01
N LEU A 107 -4.15 4.08 -4.50
CA LEU A 107 -4.16 5.44 -3.98
C LEU A 107 -3.33 6.37 -4.86
N ASP A 108 -3.81 7.59 -5.04
CA ASP A 108 -3.03 8.67 -5.64
C ASP A 108 -1.92 9.11 -4.67
N SER A 109 -0.68 9.11 -5.13
CA SER A 109 0.49 9.46 -4.29
C SER A 109 0.52 10.94 -3.91
N ASP A 110 -0.21 11.79 -4.64
CA ASP A 110 -0.24 13.22 -4.39
C ASP A 110 -1.29 13.63 -3.37
N THR A 111 -2.45 13.00 -3.40
CA THR A 111 -3.62 13.40 -2.62
C THR A 111 -4.06 12.37 -1.59
N GLY A 112 -3.65 11.09 -1.75
CA GLY A 112 -4.12 9.98 -0.92
C GLY A 112 -5.54 9.53 -1.22
N CYS A 113 -6.22 10.07 -2.24
CA CYS A 113 -7.53 9.56 -2.64
C CYS A 113 -7.41 8.17 -3.29
N ALA A 114 -8.48 7.39 -3.27
CA ALA A 114 -8.52 6.09 -3.89
C ALA A 114 -9.06 6.17 -5.33
N PHE A 115 -8.28 5.70 -6.30
CA PHE A 115 -8.74 5.48 -7.67
C PHE A 115 -9.71 4.32 -7.73
N TRP A 116 -9.32 3.20 -7.14
CA TRP A 116 -10.13 1.99 -7.05
C TRP A 116 -9.79 1.17 -5.80
N THR A 117 -10.66 0.23 -5.51
CA THR A 117 -10.44 -0.80 -4.49
C THR A 117 -10.86 -2.16 -5.03
N PHE A 118 -10.11 -3.19 -4.67
CA PHE A 118 -10.47 -4.57 -4.95
C PHE A 118 -10.63 -5.33 -3.63
N LYS A 119 -11.73 -6.08 -3.50
CA LYS A 119 -12.03 -6.86 -2.30
C LYS A 119 -11.87 -8.34 -2.56
N SER A 120 -11.09 -9.02 -1.72
CA SER A 120 -10.94 -10.47 -1.67
C SER A 120 -11.85 -11.06 -0.59
N PRO A 121 -12.31 -12.31 -0.73
CA PRO A 121 -12.99 -13.04 0.33
C PRO A 121 -12.10 -13.27 1.57
N SER A 122 -10.80 -13.27 1.41
CA SER A 122 -9.82 -13.56 2.45
C SER A 122 -8.76 -12.47 2.58
N ALA A 123 -7.95 -12.52 3.64
CA ALA A 123 -6.99 -11.46 3.94
C ALA A 123 -5.77 -11.50 3.03
N PHE A 124 -5.36 -10.34 2.53
CA PHE A 124 -4.07 -10.14 1.89
C PHE A 124 -2.96 -10.08 2.94
N ARG A 125 -2.04 -11.03 2.91
CA ARG A 125 -0.88 -11.06 3.80
C ARG A 125 0.45 -10.83 3.09
N VAL A 126 0.42 -10.88 1.76
CA VAL A 126 1.56 -10.67 0.88
C VAL A 126 1.43 -9.33 0.20
N SER A 127 2.55 -8.65 0.00
CA SER A 127 2.58 -7.39 -0.74
C SER A 127 2.14 -7.63 -2.18
N PRO A 128 1.37 -6.72 -2.78
CA PRO A 128 1.11 -6.79 -4.21
C PRO A 128 2.43 -6.71 -4.99
N ALA A 129 2.43 -7.20 -6.21
CA ALA A 129 3.57 -7.15 -7.10
C ALA A 129 3.17 -6.60 -8.47
N TYR A 130 4.03 -5.78 -9.02
CA TYR A 130 3.90 -5.23 -10.37
C TYR A 130 5.13 -5.59 -11.19
N ASP A 131 4.87 -6.09 -12.40
CA ASP A 131 5.89 -6.34 -13.38
C ASP A 131 5.56 -5.59 -14.67
N LYS A 132 6.43 -4.68 -15.06
CA LYS A 132 6.26 -3.86 -16.27
C LYS A 132 6.19 -4.71 -17.54
N GLU A 133 6.92 -5.81 -17.60
CA GLU A 133 6.94 -6.71 -18.77
C GLU A 133 5.65 -7.51 -18.89
N ALA A 134 4.95 -7.74 -17.79
CA ALA A 134 3.64 -8.38 -17.78
C ALA A 134 2.51 -7.45 -18.26
N GLY A 135 2.79 -6.17 -18.56
CA GLY A 135 1.82 -5.16 -18.96
C GLY A 135 1.24 -4.38 -17.78
N LEU A 136 0.08 -3.75 -18.00
CA LEU A 136 -0.59 -2.93 -16.97
C LEU A 136 -1.43 -3.79 -16.02
N PHE A 137 -0.76 -4.70 -15.31
CA PHE A 137 -1.40 -5.62 -14.36
C PHE A 137 -0.69 -5.62 -13.01
N VAL A 138 -1.46 -5.82 -11.96
CA VAL A 138 -0.96 -6.07 -10.62
C VAL A 138 -1.38 -7.47 -10.16
N PHE A 139 -0.49 -8.12 -9.44
CA PHE A 139 -0.70 -9.43 -8.85
C PHE A 139 -0.83 -9.30 -7.34
N ALA A 140 -1.80 -9.98 -6.77
CA ALA A 140 -2.01 -10.05 -5.33
C ALA A 140 -2.37 -11.48 -4.93
N VAL A 141 -1.98 -11.89 -3.72
CA VAL A 141 -2.26 -13.22 -3.18
C VAL A 141 -2.88 -13.06 -1.80
N ASP A 142 -3.98 -13.74 -1.57
CA ASP A 142 -4.61 -13.79 -0.25
C ASP A 142 -4.10 -14.98 0.60
N GLN A 143 -4.53 -15.05 1.85
CA GLN A 143 -4.10 -16.12 2.78
C GLN A 143 -4.64 -17.50 2.41
N GLU A 144 -5.67 -17.59 1.56
CA GLU A 144 -6.16 -18.84 1.00
C GLU A 144 -5.39 -19.28 -0.24
N LEU A 145 -4.26 -18.60 -0.55
CA LEU A 145 -3.41 -18.84 -1.72
C LEU A 145 -4.13 -18.61 -3.06
N ILE A 146 -5.18 -17.80 -3.06
CA ILE A 146 -5.78 -17.37 -4.31
C ILE A 146 -4.96 -16.21 -4.85
N THR A 147 -4.42 -16.40 -6.04
CA THR A 147 -3.71 -15.37 -6.80
C THR A 147 -4.69 -14.64 -7.69
N TYR A 148 -4.66 -13.33 -7.64
CA TYR A 148 -5.46 -12.42 -8.44
C TYR A 148 -4.55 -11.67 -9.41
N LYS A 149 -4.92 -11.64 -10.70
CA LYS A 149 -4.40 -10.69 -11.69
C LYS A 149 -5.46 -9.63 -11.90
N LEU A 150 -5.11 -8.39 -11.62
CA LEU A 150 -6.02 -7.25 -11.75
C LEU A 150 -5.49 -6.28 -12.80
N ASP A 151 -6.40 -5.65 -13.54
CA ASP A 151 -6.08 -4.49 -14.34
C ASP A 151 -5.56 -3.36 -13.43
N LEU A 152 -4.43 -2.77 -13.77
CA LEU A 152 -3.76 -1.78 -12.93
C LEU A 152 -4.50 -0.43 -12.92
N LEU A 153 -5.15 -0.06 -14.02
CA LEU A 153 -5.82 1.23 -14.15
C LEU A 153 -7.22 1.22 -13.53
N GLU A 154 -7.94 0.10 -13.67
CA GLU A 154 -9.34 0.00 -13.25
C GLU A 154 -9.56 -0.86 -11.99
N GLY A 155 -8.57 -1.66 -11.58
CA GLY A 155 -8.70 -2.61 -10.48
C GLY A 155 -9.64 -3.79 -10.76
N LYS A 156 -10.00 -4.00 -12.02
CA LYS A 156 -10.87 -5.09 -12.43
C LYS A 156 -10.14 -6.42 -12.42
N LEU A 157 -10.84 -7.47 -11.99
CA LEU A 157 -10.32 -8.82 -12.02
C LEU A 157 -10.18 -9.29 -13.47
N VAL A 158 -8.96 -9.66 -13.86
CA VAL A 158 -8.65 -10.28 -15.15
C VAL A 158 -8.77 -11.80 -15.04
N TRP A 159 -8.13 -12.38 -14.03
CA TRP A 159 -8.28 -13.79 -13.65
C TRP A 159 -7.88 -14.01 -12.20
N LYS A 160 -8.30 -15.14 -11.66
CA LYS A 160 -7.83 -15.67 -10.38
C LYS A 160 -7.53 -17.16 -10.50
N THR A 161 -6.58 -17.65 -9.73
CA THR A 161 -6.23 -19.06 -9.66
C THR A 161 -5.85 -19.44 -8.23
N GLN A 162 -6.11 -20.69 -7.86
CA GLN A 162 -5.69 -21.26 -6.60
C GLN A 162 -4.27 -21.81 -6.76
N LEU A 163 -3.35 -21.39 -5.90
CA LEU A 163 -2.04 -22.05 -5.81
C LEU A 163 -2.16 -23.36 -5.06
N PRO A 164 -1.35 -24.39 -5.43
CA PRO A 164 -1.33 -25.65 -4.70
C PRO A 164 -0.96 -25.38 -3.24
N ARG A 165 -1.71 -25.99 -2.32
CA ARG A 165 -1.38 -25.97 -0.89
C ARG A 165 -0.65 -27.27 -0.56
N GLU A 166 0.67 -27.19 -0.39
CA GLU A 166 1.37 -28.25 0.32
C GLU A 166 1.10 -28.09 1.82
N SER A 167 1.02 -29.21 2.55
CA SER A 167 0.55 -29.27 3.95
C SER A 167 1.31 -28.38 4.94
N ASP A 168 2.49 -27.89 4.57
CA ASP A 168 3.39 -27.14 5.44
C ASP A 168 3.63 -25.67 5.01
N TRP A 169 2.92 -25.19 3.99
CA TRP A 169 3.08 -23.81 3.51
C TRP A 169 2.29 -22.83 4.37
N ASN A 170 2.96 -22.23 5.33
CA ASN A 170 2.48 -21.03 5.99
C ASN A 170 2.97 -19.80 5.22
N LEU A 171 2.05 -19.04 4.62
CA LEU A 171 2.36 -17.69 4.11
C LEU A 171 2.62 -16.76 5.30
N SER A 172 3.77 -16.90 5.93
CA SER A 172 4.29 -15.92 6.88
C SER A 172 5.21 -14.96 6.13
N SER A 173 4.77 -13.74 5.97
CA SER A 173 5.61 -12.66 5.45
C SER A 173 6.43 -12.02 6.56
#